data_2e09ca296a38c6a6b3ed5495c2f59fa8
#
_entry.id   2e09ca296a38c6a6b3ed5495c2f59fa8
#
_cell.length_a   1.000
_cell.length_b   1.000
_cell.length_c   1.000
_cell.angle_alpha   90.00
_cell.angle_beta   90.00
_cell.angle_gamma   90.00
#
_symmetry.space_group_name_H-M   'P 1'
#
loop_
_entity.id
_entity.type
_entity.pdbx_description
1 polymer ?
#
loop_
_entity_poly.entity_id
_entity_poly.type
_entity_poly.pdbx_seq_one_letter_code
_entity_poly.pdbx_strand_id
1 'polypeptide(L)'
;VGEALHMGSSGAGTSGKTTAVAQMTSHEKRSAKPIPQAASPALPRTFNIQSFLEKSLASKKMVNFQKNAIIFSAGEPAGNVLFIEKGIVRLSVTSSKGKAAVVAILDAGNFCGIWCLAGQPRRTATATAMAPTTARVISKDEMLRLLRTNPAFSEYFISFLLKRNIQIGQQVIDLLFDPSERRLIRALLFLTQFGERSGDDATLSRIPQELLAEMIGSTRTHVNAFMTKLKRLGFIEYNRGLLRIHRTPLTSLL
;
A
#
# COMPACT_ATOMS: atom_id res chain seq x y z
N VAL A 1 -11.66 70.45 -50.66
CA VAL A 1 -10.88 70.33 -51.84
C VAL A 1 -10.10 69.06 -51.77
N GLY A 2 -10.63 68.05 -52.30
CA GLY A 2 -10.41 67.36 -53.57
C GLY A 2 -9.76 66.04 -53.30
N GLU A 3 -10.52 65.06 -53.57
CA GLU A 3 -10.39 64.04 -54.66
C GLU A 3 -9.33 62.99 -54.39
N ALA A 4 -9.65 61.72 -54.28
CA ALA A 4 -10.35 60.72 -55.07
C ALA A 4 -9.39 59.63 -55.61
N LEU A 5 -9.88 58.38 -55.47
CA LEU A 5 -9.64 57.21 -56.35
C LEU A 5 -8.22 56.53 -56.35
N HIS A 6 -8.07 55.26 -56.12
CA HIS A 6 -8.56 54.07 -56.80
C HIS A 6 -8.06 52.77 -56.22
N MET A 7 -8.94 51.82 -56.14
CA MET A 7 -8.84 50.39 -56.37
C MET A 7 -7.50 49.65 -56.41
N GLY A 8 -7.50 48.48 -55.73
CA GLY A 8 -6.58 47.37 -56.00
C GLY A 8 -6.63 46.28 -54.98
N SER A 9 -7.44 45.33 -55.18
CA SER A 9 -7.72 43.97 -54.84
C SER A 9 -6.54 43.08 -54.34
N SER A 10 -6.96 42.03 -53.66
CA SER A 10 -6.35 40.71 -53.41
C SER A 10 -5.28 40.72 -52.30
N GLY A 11 -5.42 39.99 -51.24
CA GLY A 11 -5.68 38.57 -51.13
C GLY A 11 -4.62 37.98 -50.27
N ALA A 12 -5.05 37.19 -49.30
CA ALA A 12 -4.28 36.14 -48.62
C ALA A 12 -3.21 36.51 -47.60
N GLY A 13 -3.42 35.94 -46.39
CA GLY A 13 -2.32 35.72 -45.50
C GLY A 13 -2.63 35.68 -44.01
N THR A 14 -3.77 35.14 -43.58
CA THR A 14 -3.95 34.76 -42.19
C THR A 14 -3.41 33.33 -41.99
N SER A 15 -2.12 33.15 -41.98
CA SER A 15 -1.47 31.91 -41.64
C SER A 15 -0.15 32.21 -40.93
N GLY A 16 -0.19 32.54 -39.68
CA GLY A 16 1.03 32.87 -38.93
C GLY A 16 0.90 32.85 -37.41
N LYS A 17 -0.31 32.65 -36.86
CA LYS A 17 -0.49 32.69 -35.40
C LYS A 17 -0.97 31.36 -34.80
N THR A 18 -1.23 30.34 -35.61
CA THR A 18 -1.69 29.02 -35.09
C THR A 18 -0.56 28.01 -34.89
N THR A 19 0.64 28.30 -35.43
CA THR A 19 1.79 27.37 -35.34
C THR A 19 2.67 27.61 -34.10
N ALA A 20 2.52 28.71 -33.41
CA ALA A 20 3.34 29.03 -32.22
C ALA A 20 2.75 28.48 -30.90
N VAL A 21 1.47 28.09 -30.86
CA VAL A 21 0.83 27.54 -29.64
C VAL A 21 0.95 26.01 -29.61
N ALA A 22 1.21 25.35 -30.73
CA ALA A 22 1.37 23.90 -30.81
C ALA A 22 2.78 23.41 -30.44
N GLN A 23 3.74 24.25 -30.23
CA GLN A 23 5.14 23.89 -29.92
C GLN A 23 5.51 24.00 -28.43
N MET A 24 4.61 24.40 -27.53
CA MET A 24 4.90 24.52 -26.10
C MET A 24 4.28 23.40 -25.24
N THR A 25 3.72 22.36 -25.81
CA THR A 25 3.11 21.24 -25.06
C THR A 25 3.79 19.89 -25.26
N SER A 26 4.93 19.82 -25.92
CA SER A 26 5.76 18.62 -26.00
C SER A 26 6.91 18.61 -24.99
N HIS A 27 6.66 18.93 -23.75
CA HIS A 27 7.48 18.38 -22.68
C HIS A 27 7.12 16.91 -22.55
N GLU A 28 7.90 16.13 -23.27
CA GLU A 28 7.98 14.67 -23.23
C GLU A 28 7.90 14.21 -21.78
N LYS A 29 6.72 13.69 -21.38
CA LYS A 29 6.54 12.92 -20.16
C LYS A 29 7.45 11.70 -20.31
N ARG A 30 8.70 11.79 -19.92
CA ARG A 30 9.53 10.62 -19.65
C ARG A 30 8.87 9.85 -18.53
N SER A 31 7.95 8.98 -18.90
CA SER A 31 7.48 7.90 -18.06
C SER A 31 8.73 7.15 -17.60
N ALA A 32 9.05 7.23 -16.33
CA ALA A 32 10.08 6.38 -15.75
C ALA A 32 9.68 4.95 -16.08
N LYS A 33 10.52 4.24 -16.86
CA LYS A 33 10.31 2.83 -17.13
C LYS A 33 10.17 2.13 -15.79
N PRO A 34 9.14 1.30 -15.59
CA PRO A 34 9.03 0.51 -14.37
C PRO A 34 10.33 -0.26 -14.18
N ILE A 35 10.90 -0.18 -12.99
CA ILE A 35 12.05 -1.01 -12.60
C ILE A 35 11.63 -2.44 -12.90
N PRO A 36 12.39 -3.19 -13.73
CA PRO A 36 12.04 -4.57 -14.02
C PRO A 36 11.84 -5.28 -12.68
N GLN A 37 10.68 -5.86 -12.48
CA GLN A 37 10.48 -6.77 -11.35
C GLN A 37 11.47 -7.91 -11.57
N ALA A 38 12.62 -7.81 -10.92
CA ALA A 38 13.56 -8.90 -10.85
C ALA A 38 12.77 -10.10 -10.33
N ALA A 39 12.75 -11.18 -11.10
CA ALA A 39 12.16 -12.44 -10.68
C ALA A 39 12.70 -12.72 -9.27
N SER A 40 11.81 -12.66 -8.27
CA SER A 40 12.19 -12.94 -6.89
C SER A 40 12.92 -14.25 -6.89
N PRO A 41 14.13 -14.35 -6.34
CA PRO A 41 14.82 -15.62 -6.22
C PRO A 41 13.82 -16.60 -5.60
N ALA A 42 13.57 -17.72 -6.27
CA ALA A 42 12.65 -18.72 -5.78
C ALA A 42 13.17 -19.16 -4.41
N LEU A 43 12.43 -18.82 -3.36
CA LEU A 43 12.67 -19.40 -2.03
C LEU A 43 12.74 -20.91 -2.20
N PRO A 44 13.63 -21.62 -1.50
CA PRO A 44 13.65 -23.06 -1.51
C PRO A 44 12.20 -23.52 -1.31
N ARG A 45 11.62 -24.23 -2.27
CA ARG A 45 10.19 -24.56 -2.38
C ARG A 45 9.65 -25.42 -1.23
N THR A 46 10.43 -25.63 -0.18
CA THR A 46 10.18 -26.61 0.89
C THR A 46 10.22 -26.04 2.31
N PHE A 47 10.60 -24.75 2.54
CA PHE A 47 10.61 -24.21 3.90
C PHE A 47 9.23 -23.76 4.34
N ASN A 48 8.59 -24.55 5.19
CA ASN A 48 7.29 -24.19 5.78
C ASN A 48 7.52 -23.48 7.10
N ILE A 49 7.38 -22.16 7.09
CA ILE A 49 7.60 -21.30 8.27
C ILE A 49 6.64 -21.65 9.43
N GLN A 50 5.37 -21.92 9.15
CA GLN A 50 4.39 -22.28 10.18
C GLN A 50 4.80 -23.56 10.91
N SER A 51 5.04 -24.64 10.16
CA SER A 51 5.48 -25.92 10.72
C SER A 51 6.81 -25.80 11.47
N PHE A 52 7.73 -24.97 10.96
CA PHE A 52 9.00 -24.70 11.65
C PHE A 52 8.78 -23.99 12.99
N LEU A 53 7.99 -22.92 13.02
CA LEU A 53 7.73 -22.16 14.24
C LEU A 53 6.90 -22.98 15.25
N GLU A 54 5.96 -23.82 14.79
CA GLU A 54 5.22 -24.73 15.65
C GLU A 54 6.17 -25.70 16.38
N LYS A 55 7.10 -26.31 15.66
CA LYS A 55 8.07 -27.26 16.25
C LYS A 55 9.09 -26.55 17.15
N SER A 56 9.65 -25.43 16.68
CA SER A 56 10.70 -24.72 17.41
C SER A 56 10.21 -23.92 18.61
N LEU A 57 8.94 -23.53 18.62
CA LEU A 57 8.32 -22.63 19.59
C LEU A 57 6.99 -23.20 20.16
N ALA A 58 6.86 -24.52 20.27
CA ALA A 58 5.62 -25.19 20.68
C ALA A 58 5.06 -24.67 22.03
N SER A 59 5.94 -24.26 22.95
CA SER A 59 5.56 -23.73 24.26
C SER A 59 5.35 -22.21 24.29
N LYS A 60 5.47 -21.51 23.16
CA LYS A 60 5.40 -20.03 23.12
C LYS A 60 3.98 -19.52 23.03
N LYS A 61 3.77 -18.37 23.66
CA LYS A 61 2.45 -17.75 23.82
C LYS A 61 1.84 -17.36 22.47
N MET A 62 0.68 -17.93 22.17
CA MET A 62 -0.24 -17.42 21.16
C MET A 62 -1.14 -16.37 21.78
N VAL A 63 -1.33 -15.25 21.10
CA VAL A 63 -2.19 -14.15 21.56
C VAL A 63 -3.23 -13.86 20.49
N ASN A 64 -4.48 -13.74 20.94
CA ASN A 64 -5.60 -13.38 20.07
C ASN A 64 -5.97 -11.91 20.30
N PHE A 65 -6.18 -11.21 19.20
CA PHE A 65 -6.59 -9.81 19.18
C PHE A 65 -7.91 -9.68 18.46
N GLN A 66 -8.85 -8.97 19.07
CA GLN A 66 -10.11 -8.61 18.43
C GLN A 66 -9.87 -7.54 17.36
N LYS A 67 -10.79 -7.41 16.41
CA LYS A 67 -10.77 -6.31 15.43
C LYS A 67 -10.66 -4.97 16.15
N ASN A 68 -9.78 -4.09 15.66
CA ASN A 68 -9.43 -2.77 16.19
C ASN A 68 -8.62 -2.78 17.51
N ALA A 69 -8.25 -3.95 18.04
CA ALA A 69 -7.37 -4.01 19.20
C ALA A 69 -5.97 -3.51 18.84
N ILE A 70 -5.36 -2.72 19.73
CA ILE A 70 -3.97 -2.32 19.63
C ILE A 70 -3.11 -3.51 20.11
N ILE A 71 -2.19 -3.94 19.26
CA ILE A 71 -1.25 -5.04 19.53
C ILE A 71 -0.04 -4.51 20.29
N PHE A 72 0.47 -3.35 19.87
CA PHE A 72 1.45 -2.53 20.58
C PHE A 72 1.39 -1.09 20.05
N SER A 73 1.83 -0.13 20.85
CA SER A 73 1.83 1.30 20.51
C SER A 73 3.24 1.80 20.18
N ALA A 74 3.34 2.80 19.31
CA ALA A 74 4.58 3.53 19.07
C ALA A 74 5.14 4.08 20.41
N GLY A 75 6.45 3.99 20.61
CA GLY A 75 7.12 4.40 21.84
C GLY A 75 7.18 3.35 22.95
N GLU A 76 6.39 2.28 22.91
CA GLU A 76 6.51 1.17 23.87
C GLU A 76 7.85 0.43 23.76
N PRO A 77 8.32 -0.23 24.83
CA PRO A 77 9.52 -1.07 24.78
C PRO A 77 9.40 -2.17 23.71
N ALA A 78 10.45 -2.37 22.93
CA ALA A 78 10.49 -3.31 21.82
C ALA A 78 11.37 -4.53 22.14
N GLY A 79 10.81 -5.51 22.85
CA GLY A 79 11.52 -6.72 23.28
C GLY A 79 11.13 -8.02 22.57
N ASN A 80 10.16 -7.96 21.62
CA ASN A 80 9.67 -9.15 20.94
C ASN A 80 9.28 -8.86 19.49
N VAL A 81 9.19 -9.94 18.70
CA VAL A 81 8.66 -10.00 17.35
C VAL A 81 7.36 -10.80 17.40
N LEU A 82 6.38 -10.43 16.61
CA LEU A 82 5.15 -11.18 16.45
C LEU A 82 5.11 -11.80 15.06
N PHE A 83 4.83 -13.08 14.97
CA PHE A 83 4.50 -13.75 13.71
C PHE A 83 2.97 -13.86 13.61
N ILE A 84 2.41 -13.33 12.54
CA ILE A 84 0.95 -13.32 12.31
C ILE A 84 0.56 -14.70 11.75
N GLU A 85 -0.14 -15.50 12.57
CA GLU A 85 -0.65 -16.81 12.15
C GLU A 85 -1.95 -16.66 11.33
N LYS A 86 -2.82 -15.74 11.76
CA LYS A 86 -4.10 -15.43 11.11
C LYS A 86 -4.44 -13.96 11.31
N GLY A 87 -5.20 -13.40 10.37
CA GLY A 87 -5.71 -12.04 10.47
C GLY A 87 -4.88 -11.04 9.70
N ILE A 88 -5.11 -9.76 9.99
CA ILE A 88 -4.53 -8.62 9.28
C ILE A 88 -4.17 -7.55 10.30
N VAL A 89 -2.95 -7.03 10.20
CA VAL A 89 -2.41 -6.00 11.09
C VAL A 89 -2.01 -4.79 10.26
N ARG A 90 -2.47 -3.60 10.64
CA ARG A 90 -1.93 -2.34 10.10
C ARG A 90 -0.84 -1.80 11.02
N LEU A 91 0.20 -1.26 10.43
CA LEU A 91 1.20 -0.45 11.10
C LEU A 91 0.96 1.00 10.74
N SER A 92 0.81 1.87 11.72
CA SER A 92 0.60 3.30 11.53
C SER A 92 1.59 4.12 12.35
N VAL A 93 1.93 5.29 11.81
CA VAL A 93 2.74 6.30 12.49
C VAL A 93 1.91 7.58 12.61
N THR A 94 2.15 8.34 13.67
CA THR A 94 1.52 9.64 13.88
C THR A 94 2.59 10.72 13.87
N SER A 95 2.41 11.74 13.04
CA SER A 95 3.29 12.90 12.98
C SER A 95 3.15 13.76 14.24
N SER A 96 4.11 14.66 14.48
CA SER A 96 4.07 15.64 15.56
C SER A 96 2.83 16.56 15.51
N LYS A 97 2.22 16.71 14.33
CA LYS A 97 0.97 17.45 14.09
C LYS A 97 -0.29 16.60 14.24
N GLY A 98 -0.19 15.37 14.77
CA GLY A 98 -1.32 14.46 14.98
C GLY A 98 -1.86 13.76 13.73
N LYS A 99 -1.25 13.96 12.54
CA LYS A 99 -1.67 13.30 11.32
C LYS A 99 -1.16 11.86 11.31
N ALA A 100 -2.08 10.89 11.18
CA ALA A 100 -1.74 9.48 11.06
C ALA A 100 -1.47 9.07 9.60
N ALA A 101 -0.58 8.10 9.41
CA ALA A 101 -0.32 7.46 8.13
C ALA A 101 -0.13 5.95 8.32
N VAL A 102 -0.70 5.15 7.44
CA VAL A 102 -0.45 3.70 7.39
C VAL A 102 0.82 3.45 6.61
N VAL A 103 1.82 2.85 7.28
CA VAL A 103 3.12 2.53 6.68
C VAL A 103 3.21 1.08 6.23
N ALA A 104 2.30 0.22 6.71
CA ALA A 104 2.21 -1.16 6.28
C ALA A 104 0.86 -1.80 6.62
N ILE A 105 0.45 -2.75 5.80
CA ILE A 105 -0.56 -3.75 6.14
C ILE A 105 0.10 -5.12 6.02
N LEU A 106 -0.01 -5.92 7.06
CA LEU A 106 0.61 -7.22 7.22
C LEU A 106 -0.48 -8.27 7.39
N ASP A 107 -0.42 -9.33 6.61
CA ASP A 107 -1.32 -10.48 6.71
C ASP A 107 -0.65 -11.70 7.35
N ALA A 108 -1.33 -12.84 7.36
CA ALA A 108 -0.78 -14.09 7.85
C ALA A 108 0.52 -14.45 7.12
N GLY A 109 1.49 -14.99 7.85
CA GLY A 109 2.82 -15.31 7.35
C GLY A 109 3.84 -14.17 7.47
N ASN A 110 3.43 -12.99 7.91
CA ASN A 110 4.32 -11.86 8.10
C ASN A 110 4.81 -11.72 9.55
N PHE A 111 6.00 -11.15 9.70
CA PHE A 111 6.54 -10.72 10.99
C PHE A 111 6.25 -9.24 11.24
N CYS A 112 5.85 -8.94 12.49
CA CYS A 112 5.56 -7.60 12.96
C CYS A 112 6.49 -7.22 14.12
N GLY A 113 6.94 -5.97 14.18
CA GLY A 113 7.79 -5.47 15.26
C GLY A 113 9.25 -5.89 15.19
N ILE A 114 9.76 -6.22 14.00
CA ILE A 114 11.12 -6.75 13.76
C ILE A 114 12.27 -5.76 14.04
N TRP A 115 11.98 -4.48 14.17
CA TRP A 115 13.02 -3.43 14.35
C TRP A 115 13.82 -3.57 15.64
N CYS A 116 13.28 -4.29 16.64
CA CYS A 116 14.04 -4.63 17.84
C CYS A 116 15.28 -5.47 17.53
N LEU A 117 15.27 -6.27 16.46
CA LEU A 117 16.42 -7.07 16.03
C LEU A 117 17.56 -6.18 15.51
N ALA A 118 17.24 -5.00 14.97
CA ALA A 118 18.20 -3.98 14.54
C ALA A 118 18.61 -3.02 15.68
N GLY A 119 18.29 -3.36 16.93
CA GLY A 119 18.70 -2.57 18.09
C GLY A 119 17.74 -1.44 18.47
N GLN A 120 16.60 -1.28 17.80
CA GLN A 120 15.62 -0.27 18.20
C GLN A 120 15.00 -0.63 19.55
N PRO A 121 15.16 0.22 20.59
CA PRO A 121 14.69 -0.10 21.94
C PRO A 121 13.19 0.12 22.11
N ARG A 122 12.57 0.89 21.20
CA ARG A 122 11.14 1.25 21.25
C ARG A 122 10.46 0.95 19.94
N ARG A 123 9.15 0.71 19.99
CA ARG A 123 8.30 0.54 18.83
C ARG A 123 8.28 1.82 18.00
N THR A 124 8.55 1.72 16.70
CA THR A 124 8.56 2.85 15.76
C THR A 124 7.20 3.17 15.17
N ALA A 125 6.24 2.25 15.31
CA ALA A 125 4.88 2.37 14.80
C ALA A 125 3.89 1.71 15.76
N THR A 126 2.62 2.09 15.65
CA THR A 126 1.51 1.41 16.33
C THR A 126 1.00 0.29 15.44
N ALA A 127 0.84 -0.91 16.00
CA ALA A 127 0.23 -2.06 15.35
C ALA A 127 -1.21 -2.23 15.83
N THR A 128 -2.16 -2.31 14.89
CA THR A 128 -3.59 -2.49 15.19
C THR A 128 -4.15 -3.63 14.36
N ALA A 129 -4.92 -4.52 14.96
CA ALA A 129 -5.60 -5.59 14.28
C ALA A 129 -6.76 -5.04 13.43
N MET A 130 -6.79 -5.30 12.12
CA MET A 130 -7.87 -4.88 11.21
C MET A 130 -9.01 -5.92 11.15
N ALA A 131 -8.73 -7.16 11.53
CA ALA A 131 -9.64 -8.30 11.65
C ALA A 131 -9.28 -9.09 12.92
N PRO A 132 -10.08 -10.05 13.36
CA PRO A 132 -9.65 -11.00 14.40
C PRO A 132 -8.32 -11.61 14.01
N THR A 133 -7.30 -11.42 14.85
CA THR A 133 -5.90 -11.73 14.56
C THR A 133 -5.32 -12.63 15.63
N THR A 134 -4.63 -13.69 15.21
CA THR A 134 -3.84 -14.57 16.08
C THR A 134 -2.37 -14.39 15.74
N ALA A 135 -1.54 -14.09 16.74
CA ALA A 135 -0.12 -13.92 16.56
C ALA A 135 0.69 -14.72 17.59
N ARG A 136 1.81 -15.24 17.14
CA ARG A 136 2.81 -15.91 18.00
C ARG A 136 3.82 -14.88 18.46
N VAL A 137 4.02 -14.77 19.77
CA VAL A 137 4.99 -13.85 20.38
C VAL A 137 6.34 -14.55 20.52
N ILE A 138 7.37 -13.97 19.93
CA ILE A 138 8.75 -14.48 19.93
C ILE A 138 9.63 -13.41 20.56
N SER A 139 10.32 -13.73 21.66
CA SER A 139 11.27 -12.77 22.27
C SER A 139 12.41 -12.44 21.31
N LYS A 140 13.00 -11.25 21.45
CA LYS A 140 14.16 -10.84 20.66
C LYS A 140 15.28 -11.88 20.71
N ASP A 141 15.61 -12.37 21.91
CA ASP A 141 16.72 -13.32 22.10
C ASP A 141 16.42 -14.66 21.42
N GLU A 142 15.20 -15.13 21.52
CA GLU A 142 14.76 -16.36 20.84
C GLU A 142 14.80 -16.21 19.33
N MET A 143 14.33 -15.09 18.78
CA MET A 143 14.41 -14.81 17.36
C MET A 143 15.87 -14.80 16.86
N LEU A 144 16.78 -14.14 17.62
CA LEU A 144 18.20 -14.12 17.31
C LEU A 144 18.84 -15.51 17.43
N ARG A 145 18.42 -16.32 18.43
CA ARG A 145 18.86 -17.70 18.56
C ARG A 145 18.46 -18.52 17.34
N LEU A 146 17.21 -18.47 16.92
CA LEU A 146 16.70 -19.19 15.74
C LEU A 146 17.45 -18.78 14.47
N LEU A 147 17.70 -17.50 14.29
CA LEU A 147 18.46 -16.98 13.15
C LEU A 147 19.91 -17.45 13.15
N ARG A 148 20.54 -17.67 14.31
CA ARG A 148 21.92 -18.17 14.39
C ARG A 148 22.03 -19.67 14.21
N THR A 149 21.04 -20.43 14.67
CA THR A 149 21.12 -21.89 14.77
C THR A 149 20.44 -22.62 13.61
N ASN A 150 19.64 -21.93 12.78
CA ASN A 150 18.92 -22.56 11.68
C ASN A 150 19.13 -21.82 10.35
N PRO A 151 20.04 -22.29 9.49
CA PRO A 151 20.35 -21.65 8.21
C PRO A 151 19.13 -21.47 7.30
N ALA A 152 18.26 -22.48 7.19
CA ALA A 152 17.07 -22.40 6.34
C ALA A 152 16.07 -21.34 6.81
N PHE A 153 15.94 -21.16 8.14
CA PHE A 153 15.15 -20.07 8.69
C PHE A 153 15.79 -18.70 8.44
N SER A 154 17.11 -18.60 8.50
CA SER A 154 17.84 -17.36 8.21
C SER A 154 17.68 -16.95 6.74
N GLU A 155 17.82 -17.89 5.80
CA GLU A 155 17.57 -17.65 4.37
C GLU A 155 16.14 -17.19 4.12
N TYR A 156 15.15 -17.85 4.75
CA TYR A 156 13.76 -17.44 4.67
C TYR A 156 13.57 -16.02 5.19
N PHE A 157 14.13 -15.69 6.36
CA PHE A 157 13.97 -14.39 6.98
C PHE A 157 14.66 -13.28 6.18
N ILE A 158 15.85 -13.53 5.61
CA ILE A 158 16.52 -12.60 4.70
C ILE A 158 15.64 -12.35 3.47
N SER A 159 15.11 -13.39 2.86
CA SER A 159 14.21 -13.26 1.70
C SER A 159 12.93 -12.49 2.05
N PHE A 160 12.38 -12.69 3.23
CA PHE A 160 11.25 -11.90 3.75
C PHE A 160 11.62 -10.42 3.86
N LEU A 161 12.79 -10.09 4.43
CA LEU A 161 13.27 -8.71 4.56
C LEU A 161 13.50 -8.03 3.21
N LEU A 162 14.11 -8.74 2.25
CA LEU A 162 14.35 -8.23 0.91
C LEU A 162 13.05 -7.95 0.15
N LYS A 163 12.07 -8.87 0.22
CA LYS A 163 10.73 -8.64 -0.35
C LYS A 163 10.07 -7.42 0.27
N ARG A 164 10.18 -7.28 1.59
CA ARG A 164 9.62 -6.13 2.30
C ARG A 164 10.29 -4.82 1.87
N ASN A 165 11.61 -4.83 1.68
CA ASN A 165 12.36 -3.66 1.20
C ASN A 165 11.92 -3.25 -0.21
N ILE A 166 11.74 -4.21 -1.13
CA ILE A 166 11.20 -3.95 -2.48
C ILE A 166 9.81 -3.31 -2.41
N GLN A 167 8.93 -3.84 -1.56
CA GLN A 167 7.58 -3.27 -1.38
C GLN A 167 7.61 -1.83 -0.86
N ILE A 168 8.48 -1.54 0.11
CA ILE A 168 8.66 -0.18 0.63
C ILE A 168 9.20 0.74 -0.46
N GLY A 169 10.18 0.30 -1.25
CA GLY A 169 10.71 1.06 -2.39
C GLY A 169 9.60 1.41 -3.39
N GLN A 170 8.74 0.47 -3.73
CA GLN A 170 7.60 0.70 -4.62
C GLN A 170 6.60 1.71 -4.02
N GLN A 171 6.29 1.59 -2.73
CA GLN A 171 5.41 2.55 -2.05
C GLN A 171 5.97 3.98 -2.07
N VAL A 172 7.29 4.14 -1.93
CA VAL A 172 7.96 5.45 -2.05
C VAL A 172 7.83 6.01 -3.46
N ILE A 173 8.06 5.18 -4.48
CA ILE A 173 7.90 5.57 -5.89
C ILE A 173 6.46 6.02 -6.15
N ASP A 174 5.48 5.24 -5.70
CA ASP A 174 4.06 5.56 -5.85
C ASP A 174 3.69 6.88 -5.14
N LEU A 175 4.29 7.13 -3.97
CA LEU A 175 4.06 8.37 -3.21
C LEU A 175 4.64 9.60 -3.93
N LEU A 176 5.78 9.46 -4.59
CA LEU A 176 6.49 10.56 -5.27
C LEU A 176 5.88 10.90 -6.62
N PHE A 177 5.43 9.90 -7.37
CA PHE A 177 5.09 10.07 -8.79
C PHE A 177 3.61 9.84 -9.12
N ASP A 178 2.86 9.09 -8.30
CA ASP A 178 1.45 8.82 -8.60
C ASP A 178 0.51 9.85 -7.96
N PRO A 179 -0.52 10.30 -8.70
CA PRO A 179 -1.62 11.05 -8.12
C PRO A 179 -2.32 10.26 -7.00
N SER A 180 -2.91 10.98 -6.05
CA SER A 180 -3.60 10.35 -4.91
C SER A 180 -4.76 9.44 -5.34
N GLU A 181 -5.41 9.72 -6.47
CA GLU A 181 -6.45 8.89 -7.07
C GLU A 181 -5.92 7.53 -7.47
N ARG A 182 -4.77 7.48 -8.14
CA ARG A 182 -4.13 6.22 -8.55
C ARG A 182 -3.68 5.41 -7.34
N ARG A 183 -3.11 6.07 -6.33
CA ARG A 183 -2.77 5.42 -5.05
C ARG A 183 -4.01 4.85 -4.35
N LEU A 184 -5.17 5.56 -4.41
CA LEU A 184 -6.43 5.05 -3.85
C LEU A 184 -6.92 3.81 -4.59
N ILE A 185 -6.84 3.78 -5.92
CA ILE A 185 -7.18 2.60 -6.72
C ILE A 185 -6.32 1.41 -6.30
N ARG A 186 -5.00 1.58 -6.18
CA ARG A 186 -4.10 0.51 -5.72
C ARG A 186 -4.42 0.04 -4.31
N ALA A 187 -4.72 0.97 -3.40
CA ALA A 187 -5.13 0.62 -2.04
C ALA A 187 -6.43 -0.19 -2.01
N LEU A 188 -7.43 0.19 -2.81
CA LEU A 188 -8.68 -0.57 -2.94
C LEU A 188 -8.42 -1.96 -3.52
N LEU A 189 -7.67 -2.07 -4.61
CA LEU A 189 -7.30 -3.36 -5.23
C LEU A 189 -6.50 -4.24 -4.26
N PHE A 190 -5.57 -3.67 -3.49
CA PHE A 190 -4.86 -4.41 -2.45
C PHE A 190 -5.81 -4.95 -1.39
N LEU A 191 -6.76 -4.14 -0.92
CA LEU A 191 -7.73 -4.56 0.10
C LEU A 191 -8.68 -5.65 -0.38
N THR A 192 -8.89 -5.80 -1.71
CA THR A 192 -9.70 -6.91 -2.25
C THR A 192 -9.13 -8.30 -1.95
N GLN A 193 -7.85 -8.40 -1.58
CA GLN A 193 -7.22 -9.66 -1.19
C GLN A 193 -7.79 -10.21 0.13
N PHE A 194 -8.39 -9.35 0.95
CA PHE A 194 -8.94 -9.65 2.26
C PHE A 194 -10.47 -9.73 2.28
N GLY A 195 -11.12 -9.59 1.11
CA GLY A 195 -12.56 -9.67 0.95
C GLY A 195 -13.04 -11.02 0.45
N GLU A 196 -14.35 -11.20 0.51
CA GLU A 196 -15.00 -12.33 -0.16
C GLU A 196 -14.97 -12.11 -1.67
N ARG A 197 -14.50 -13.10 -2.42
CA ARG A 197 -14.40 -13.04 -3.87
C ARG A 197 -15.57 -13.77 -4.52
N SER A 198 -16.15 -13.13 -5.55
CA SER A 198 -17.17 -13.72 -6.39
C SER A 198 -16.84 -13.36 -7.86
N GLY A 199 -16.17 -14.27 -8.56
CA GLY A 199 -15.66 -14.00 -9.89
C GLY A 199 -14.64 -12.84 -9.89
N ASP A 200 -14.93 -11.80 -10.69
CA ASP A 200 -14.12 -10.58 -10.77
C ASP A 200 -14.36 -9.59 -9.63
N ASP A 201 -15.42 -9.77 -8.88
CA ASP A 201 -15.79 -8.88 -7.79
C ASP A 201 -15.14 -9.28 -6.47
N ALA A 202 -14.90 -8.30 -5.64
CA ALA A 202 -14.55 -8.51 -4.24
C ALA A 202 -15.46 -7.68 -3.33
N THR A 203 -15.96 -8.32 -2.28
CA THR A 203 -16.82 -7.69 -1.28
C THR A 203 -16.06 -7.56 0.03
N LEU A 204 -16.00 -6.35 0.53
CA LEU A 204 -15.31 -5.97 1.77
C LEU A 204 -16.30 -5.42 2.77
N SER A 205 -16.04 -5.59 4.07
CA SER A 205 -16.67 -4.75 5.08
C SER A 205 -16.38 -3.29 4.78
N ARG A 206 -17.31 -2.39 5.12
CA ARG A 206 -17.11 -0.94 4.92
C ARG A 206 -15.78 -0.50 5.53
N ILE A 207 -14.95 0.14 4.70
CA ILE A 207 -13.66 0.69 5.09
C ILE A 207 -13.87 2.16 5.46
N PRO A 208 -13.45 2.61 6.65
CA PRO A 208 -13.48 4.02 7.00
C PRO A 208 -12.67 4.85 6.00
N GLN A 209 -13.21 5.99 5.57
CA GLN A 209 -12.51 6.87 4.61
C GLN A 209 -11.25 7.49 5.22
N GLU A 210 -11.21 7.65 6.54
CA GLU A 210 -10.02 8.03 7.29
C GLU A 210 -8.89 7.04 7.07
N LEU A 211 -9.18 5.74 7.18
CA LEU A 211 -8.19 4.70 6.96
C LEU A 211 -7.65 4.72 5.52
N LEU A 212 -8.52 4.91 4.53
CA LEU A 212 -8.08 5.06 3.13
C LEU A 212 -7.20 6.31 2.96
N ALA A 213 -7.55 7.43 3.61
CA ALA A 213 -6.76 8.65 3.57
C ALA A 213 -5.37 8.46 4.21
N GLU A 214 -5.30 7.77 5.34
CA GLU A 214 -4.05 7.39 6.01
C GLU A 214 -3.18 6.46 5.14
N MET A 215 -3.80 5.53 4.40
CA MET A 215 -3.10 4.60 3.50
C MET A 215 -2.45 5.29 2.31
N ILE A 216 -3.11 6.30 1.75
CA ILE A 216 -2.64 6.98 0.54
C ILE A 216 -1.95 8.32 0.80
N GLY A 217 -1.81 8.73 2.08
CA GLY A 217 -1.20 10.01 2.44
C GLY A 217 -2.00 11.23 1.96
N SER A 218 -3.36 11.16 1.99
CA SER A 218 -4.26 12.21 1.53
C SER A 218 -5.22 12.66 2.62
N THR A 219 -6.27 13.43 2.26
CA THR A 219 -7.31 13.88 3.18
C THR A 219 -8.59 13.05 3.00
N ARG A 220 -9.39 12.92 4.08
CA ARG A 220 -10.71 12.30 4.04
C ARG A 220 -11.62 12.93 2.97
N THR A 221 -11.61 14.26 2.86
CA THR A 221 -12.42 15.00 1.89
C THR A 221 -12.08 14.58 0.46
N HIS A 222 -10.79 14.50 0.13
CA HIS A 222 -10.31 14.06 -1.20
C HIS A 222 -10.71 12.61 -1.48
N VAL A 223 -10.50 11.71 -0.51
CA VAL A 223 -10.93 10.30 -0.63
C VAL A 223 -12.43 10.20 -0.86
N ASN A 224 -13.26 10.95 -0.08
CA ASN A 224 -14.71 10.93 -0.24
C ASN A 224 -15.15 11.36 -1.65
N ALA A 225 -14.58 12.46 -2.16
CA ALA A 225 -14.88 12.95 -3.50
C ALA A 225 -14.57 11.90 -4.57
N PHE A 226 -13.41 11.25 -4.46
CA PHE A 226 -13.00 10.23 -5.43
C PHE A 226 -13.79 8.93 -5.31
N MET A 227 -14.09 8.45 -4.10
CA MET A 227 -14.99 7.30 -3.88
C MET A 227 -16.39 7.55 -4.46
N THR A 228 -16.91 8.77 -4.34
CA THR A 228 -18.18 9.17 -4.96
C THR A 228 -18.10 9.11 -6.48
N LYS A 229 -16.97 9.56 -7.06
CA LYS A 229 -16.71 9.46 -8.51
C LYS A 229 -16.65 8.00 -8.96
N LEU A 230 -15.92 7.13 -8.26
CA LEU A 230 -15.82 5.70 -8.57
C LEU A 230 -17.20 5.01 -8.49
N LYS A 231 -18.02 5.34 -7.49
CA LYS A 231 -19.38 4.84 -7.37
C LYS A 231 -20.25 5.26 -8.57
N ARG A 232 -20.22 6.55 -8.95
CA ARG A 232 -20.99 7.08 -10.09
C ARG A 232 -20.59 6.40 -11.40
N LEU A 233 -19.32 6.03 -11.57
CA LEU A 233 -18.79 5.34 -12.73
C LEU A 233 -18.99 3.81 -12.70
N GLY A 234 -19.57 3.26 -11.64
CA GLY A 234 -19.85 1.83 -11.51
C GLY A 234 -18.64 0.95 -11.19
N PHE A 235 -17.52 1.53 -10.75
CA PHE A 235 -16.34 0.75 -10.34
C PHE A 235 -16.48 0.15 -8.93
N ILE A 236 -17.30 0.78 -8.10
CA ILE A 236 -17.57 0.35 -6.74
C ILE A 236 -19.06 0.52 -6.41
N GLU A 237 -19.56 -0.31 -5.49
CA GLU A 237 -20.92 -0.23 -4.99
C GLU A 237 -20.95 -0.33 -3.45
N TYR A 238 -21.91 0.35 -2.83
CA TYR A 238 -22.20 0.21 -1.41
C TYR A 238 -23.54 -0.48 -1.22
N ASN A 239 -23.53 -1.64 -0.57
CA ASN A 239 -24.75 -2.40 -0.28
C ASN A 239 -24.72 -2.88 1.18
N ARG A 240 -25.75 -2.51 1.97
CA ARG A 240 -25.95 -2.95 3.36
C ARG A 240 -24.69 -2.90 4.25
N GLY A 241 -23.88 -1.84 4.11
CA GLY A 241 -22.64 -1.68 4.89
C GLY A 241 -21.44 -2.44 4.33
N LEU A 242 -21.56 -3.05 3.17
CA LEU A 242 -20.49 -3.68 2.42
C LEU A 242 -20.04 -2.78 1.26
N LEU A 243 -18.76 -2.88 0.91
CA LEU A 243 -18.15 -2.27 -0.27
C LEU A 243 -17.83 -3.37 -1.28
N ARG A 244 -18.53 -3.36 -2.41
CA ARG A 244 -18.23 -4.21 -3.56
C ARG A 244 -17.33 -3.47 -4.52
N ILE A 245 -16.30 -4.15 -5.02
CA ILE A 245 -15.29 -3.60 -5.93
C ILE A 245 -15.23 -4.48 -7.16
N HIS A 246 -15.43 -3.87 -8.34
CA HIS A 246 -15.27 -4.50 -9.64
C HIS A 246 -13.80 -4.39 -10.06
N ARG A 247 -13.04 -5.49 -9.90
CA ARG A 247 -11.58 -5.48 -9.97
C ARG A 247 -11.04 -5.18 -11.36
N THR A 248 -11.52 -5.86 -12.40
CA THR A 248 -11.01 -5.65 -13.77
C THR A 248 -11.27 -4.23 -14.27
N PRO A 249 -12.49 -3.66 -14.16
CA PRO A 249 -12.72 -2.27 -14.52
C PRO A 249 -11.87 -1.30 -13.71
N LEU A 250 -11.71 -1.54 -12.40
CA LEU A 250 -10.90 -0.66 -11.55
C LEU A 250 -9.41 -0.73 -11.90
N THR A 251 -8.90 -1.91 -12.27
CA THR A 251 -7.50 -2.10 -12.69
C THR A 251 -7.19 -1.34 -13.98
N SER A 252 -8.15 -1.19 -14.89
CA SER A 252 -7.96 -0.47 -16.15
C SER A 252 -7.70 1.04 -15.97
N LEU A 253 -7.88 1.57 -14.75
CA LEU A 253 -7.59 2.98 -14.42
C LEU A 253 -6.13 3.22 -13.96
N LEU A 254 -5.32 2.16 -13.80
CA LEU A 254 -3.90 2.25 -13.40
C LEU A 254 -2.99 2.43 -14.60
#